data_19643712343bd78a4cb336a15c2a8d8a
#
_entry.id   19643712343bd78a4cb336a15c2a8d8a
#
_cell.length_a   1.000
_cell.length_b   1.000
_cell.length_c   1.000
_cell.angle_alpha   90.00
_cell.angle_beta   90.00
_cell.angle_gamma   90.00
#
_symmetry.space_group_name_H-M   'P 1'
#
loop_
_entity.id
_entity.type
_entity.pdbx_description
1 polymer ?
#
loop_
_entity_poly.entity_id
_entity_poly.type
_entity_poly.pdbx_seq_one_letter_code
_entity_poly.pdbx_strand_id
1 'polypeptide(L)'
;MARNLSTCLSPVVLASVVGACAAWVAPAVQAEQGRLIATGGASSIEGGAGGGIIPWAMLAGYDEQGEWGGNAFATHVDLPDYTLDVVGAAVSYGNRVEVSYAHQRFDLGSLVSKFNLPEDNLTQDIFGVKVRLFGDLIYDQLPQVSAGLEYKHQNDFLIPSLVGAKRDSDVEGYVTASRLFMGAAFGYNVVVNAGLRYSRANETGLLGFGGDRRDTRSVLKEGGAAILFNPHWAVGMDYREKPDNLSFAGESDWADFFVGWFPNKHVSVVLAYARLGEIATLDNQNGTYLSVQGSF
;
A
#
# COMPACT_ATOMS: atom_id res chain seq x y z
N MET A 1 21.82 1.64 31.16
CA MET A 1 22.64 1.18 30.01
C MET A 1 22.03 1.79 28.77
N ALA A 2 22.75 2.71 28.15
CA ALA A 2 22.27 3.45 26.98
C ALA A 2 22.30 2.51 25.76
N ARG A 3 21.14 2.22 25.15
CA ARG A 3 21.06 1.57 23.85
C ARG A 3 21.38 2.61 22.79
N ASN A 4 22.40 2.31 21.97
CA ASN A 4 22.78 3.09 20.84
C ASN A 4 21.63 3.13 19.81
N LEU A 5 21.06 4.29 19.60
CA LEU A 5 20.25 4.64 18.43
C LEU A 5 21.21 4.75 17.21
N SER A 6 21.42 3.64 16.52
CA SER A 6 22.12 3.65 15.24
C SER A 6 21.66 2.48 14.36
N THR A 7 20.39 2.45 14.01
CA THR A 7 19.95 1.82 12.77
C THR A 7 19.57 2.94 11.81
N CYS A 8 20.60 3.66 11.33
CA CYS A 8 20.43 4.47 10.13
C CYS A 8 19.99 3.54 9.00
N LEU A 9 18.88 3.89 8.34
CA LEU A 9 18.54 3.46 6.99
C LEU A 9 19.84 3.24 6.22
N SER A 10 20.04 2.04 5.71
CA SER A 10 21.23 1.81 4.89
C SER A 10 21.19 2.85 3.76
N PRO A 11 22.14 3.80 3.71
CA PRO A 11 22.10 4.90 2.72
C PRO A 11 22.14 4.38 1.28
N VAL A 12 22.41 3.10 1.10
CA VAL A 12 22.44 2.40 -0.20
C VAL A 12 21.05 2.18 -0.76
N VAL A 13 20.04 1.86 0.06
CA VAL A 13 18.67 1.63 -0.44
C VAL A 13 18.01 2.95 -0.82
N LEU A 14 18.17 3.99 0.00
CA LEU A 14 17.62 5.32 -0.32
C LEU A 14 18.34 5.95 -1.54
N ALA A 15 19.65 5.77 -1.67
CA ALA A 15 20.43 6.28 -2.80
C ALA A 15 20.13 5.55 -4.11
N SER A 16 19.83 4.24 -4.08
CA SER A 16 19.46 3.49 -5.29
C SER A 16 18.07 3.85 -5.80
N VAL A 17 17.11 4.14 -4.91
CA VAL A 17 15.76 4.54 -5.32
C VAL A 17 15.75 5.99 -5.85
N VAL A 18 16.47 6.91 -5.20
CA VAL A 18 16.60 8.29 -5.70
C VAL A 18 17.38 8.31 -7.02
N GLY A 19 18.37 7.46 -7.19
CA GLY A 19 19.13 7.31 -8.43
C GLY A 19 18.29 6.71 -9.58
N ALA A 20 17.43 5.74 -9.30
CA ALA A 20 16.53 5.15 -10.29
C ALA A 20 15.43 6.14 -10.74
N CYS A 21 14.86 6.91 -9.81
CA CYS A 21 13.90 7.98 -10.13
C CYS A 21 14.53 9.11 -10.96
N ALA A 22 15.81 9.43 -10.75
CA ALA A 22 16.51 10.47 -11.51
C ALA A 22 16.87 10.05 -12.94
N ALA A 23 17.03 8.75 -13.21
CA ALA A 23 17.39 8.24 -14.55
C ALA A 23 16.21 8.22 -15.55
N TRP A 24 14.97 8.37 -15.08
CA TRP A 24 13.75 8.34 -15.90
C TRP A 24 13.19 9.73 -16.22
N VAL A 25 13.93 10.80 -15.93
CA VAL A 25 13.58 12.15 -16.39
C VAL A 25 14.04 12.29 -17.84
N ALA A 26 13.41 11.55 -18.76
CA ALA A 26 13.37 11.96 -20.16
C ALA A 26 12.53 13.26 -20.24
N PRO A 27 12.91 14.25 -21.06
CA PRO A 27 12.18 15.51 -21.14
C PRO A 27 10.78 15.25 -21.72
N ALA A 28 9.80 15.06 -20.89
CA ALA A 28 8.40 15.13 -21.26
C ALA A 28 8.01 16.61 -21.40
N VAL A 29 8.38 17.22 -22.50
CA VAL A 29 7.74 18.44 -22.98
C VAL A 29 6.41 17.99 -23.58
N GLN A 30 5.37 18.03 -22.79
CA GLN A 30 3.93 18.16 -23.14
C GLN A 30 3.04 17.46 -22.09
N ALA A 31 2.95 17.99 -20.88
CA ALA A 31 1.93 17.56 -19.95
C ALA A 31 1.45 18.71 -19.05
N GLU A 32 1.03 19.84 -19.65
CA GLU A 32 0.22 20.83 -18.94
C GLU A 32 -1.29 20.55 -19.06
N GLN A 33 -1.69 19.56 -19.89
CA GLN A 33 -3.06 19.08 -20.03
C GLN A 33 -3.13 17.68 -19.46
N GLY A 34 -3.73 17.50 -18.32
CA GLY A 34 -3.85 16.20 -17.68
C GLY A 34 -4.47 16.33 -16.28
N ARG A 35 -4.66 15.18 -15.62
CA ARG A 35 -5.26 15.09 -14.30
C ARG A 35 -4.57 16.01 -13.29
N LEU A 36 -5.35 16.48 -12.31
CA LEU A 36 -4.85 17.39 -11.26
C LEU A 36 -3.77 16.69 -10.40
N ILE A 37 -2.85 17.47 -9.86
CA ILE A 37 -1.86 17.00 -8.86
C ILE A 37 -2.61 16.26 -7.74
N ALA A 38 -2.00 15.21 -7.20
CA ALA A 38 -2.53 14.29 -6.19
C ALA A 38 -3.66 13.35 -6.66
N THR A 39 -4.22 13.48 -7.88
CA THR A 39 -5.24 12.54 -8.37
C THR A 39 -4.69 11.20 -8.85
N GLY A 40 -3.37 11.06 -9.00
CA GLY A 40 -2.69 9.78 -9.20
C GLY A 40 -2.57 8.95 -7.92
N GLY A 41 -2.88 9.55 -6.77
CA GLY A 41 -2.75 8.90 -5.46
C GLY A 41 -1.30 8.68 -5.03
N ALA A 42 -1.14 7.91 -3.97
CA ALA A 42 0.11 7.28 -3.58
C ALA A 42 0.08 5.80 -3.99
N SER A 43 1.19 5.09 -3.89
CA SER A 43 1.20 3.64 -4.03
C SER A 43 0.89 2.98 -2.69
N SER A 44 0.03 1.97 -2.71
CA SER A 44 -0.16 1.11 -1.56
C SER A 44 1.03 0.17 -1.39
N ILE A 45 1.21 -0.39 -0.21
CA ILE A 45 2.23 -1.42 0.05
C ILE A 45 2.04 -2.67 -0.83
N GLU A 46 0.89 -2.86 -1.45
CA GLU A 46 0.57 -3.96 -2.36
C GLU A 46 0.79 -3.60 -3.84
N GLY A 47 1.26 -2.39 -4.14
CA GLY A 47 1.68 -1.97 -5.47
C GLY A 47 0.66 -1.14 -6.24
N GLY A 48 -0.62 -1.33 -6.01
CA GLY A 48 -1.67 -0.57 -6.67
C GLY A 48 -1.78 0.88 -6.18
N ALA A 49 -2.29 1.79 -7.00
CA ALA A 49 -2.56 3.16 -6.57
C ALA A 49 -3.58 3.21 -5.43
N GLY A 50 -3.30 3.99 -4.38
CA GLY A 50 -4.13 4.05 -3.19
C GLY A 50 -3.72 5.11 -2.18
N GLY A 51 -4.04 4.87 -0.92
CA GLY A 51 -3.71 5.74 0.19
C GLY A 51 -2.38 5.41 0.89
N GLY A 52 -1.97 4.16 0.89
CA GLY A 52 -0.77 3.65 1.56
C GLY A 52 -0.95 2.20 1.97
N ILE A 53 -1.89 1.90 2.83
CA ILE A 53 -2.17 0.53 3.29
C ILE A 53 -3.32 -0.15 2.55
N ILE A 54 -4.11 0.59 1.79
CA ILE A 54 -5.24 0.09 0.99
C ILE A 54 -5.22 0.62 -0.45
N PRO A 55 -5.76 -0.11 -1.43
CA PRO A 55 -6.01 0.42 -2.77
C PRO A 55 -7.21 1.38 -2.75
N TRP A 56 -7.09 2.49 -3.49
CA TRP A 56 -8.22 3.37 -3.78
C TRP A 56 -8.67 3.17 -5.23
N ALA A 57 -9.81 3.76 -5.61
CA ALA A 57 -10.35 3.55 -6.95
C ALA A 57 -9.55 4.25 -8.07
N MET A 58 -8.66 5.17 -7.73
CA MET A 58 -7.76 5.82 -8.69
C MET A 58 -6.74 4.84 -9.27
N LEU A 59 -6.21 5.16 -10.44
CA LEU A 59 -5.19 4.39 -11.14
C LEU A 59 -3.85 5.13 -11.11
N ALA A 60 -2.75 4.38 -11.20
CA ALA A 60 -1.38 4.88 -11.11
C ALA A 60 -1.08 5.89 -12.23
N GLY A 61 -0.28 6.92 -11.92
CA GLY A 61 0.13 7.94 -12.87
C GLY A 61 -0.97 8.95 -13.19
N TYR A 62 -0.77 9.66 -14.29
CA TYR A 62 -1.59 10.81 -14.69
C TYR A 62 -2.12 10.70 -16.12
N ASP A 63 -2.20 9.47 -16.66
CA ASP A 63 -2.69 9.18 -18.00
C ASP A 63 -4.15 9.58 -18.22
N GLU A 64 -4.45 9.98 -19.44
CA GLU A 64 -5.79 10.20 -19.98
C GLU A 64 -6.12 9.15 -21.05
N GLN A 65 -7.26 9.32 -21.73
CA GLN A 65 -7.71 8.38 -22.74
C GLN A 65 -6.67 8.22 -23.86
N GLY A 66 -6.17 7.00 -24.05
CA GLY A 66 -5.18 6.65 -25.08
C GLY A 66 -3.72 6.87 -24.68
N GLU A 67 -3.46 7.28 -23.43
CA GLU A 67 -2.12 7.52 -22.91
C GLU A 67 -1.69 6.42 -21.93
N TRP A 68 -0.38 6.37 -21.66
CA TRP A 68 0.21 5.56 -20.62
C TRP A 68 0.61 6.44 -19.44
N GLY A 69 0.32 5.97 -18.25
CA GLY A 69 0.82 6.52 -17.02
C GLY A 69 1.46 5.45 -16.16
N GLY A 70 2.10 5.84 -15.10
CA GLY A 70 2.66 4.87 -14.19
C GLY A 70 3.43 5.51 -13.05
N ASN A 71 3.89 4.67 -12.15
CA ASN A 71 4.73 5.06 -11.04
C ASN A 71 5.71 3.94 -10.66
N ALA A 72 6.74 4.33 -9.92
CA ALA A 72 7.60 3.43 -9.17
C ALA A 72 7.80 4.01 -7.78
N PHE A 73 7.85 3.16 -6.76
CA PHE A 73 7.89 3.60 -5.37
C PHE A 73 8.77 2.73 -4.49
N ALA A 74 9.17 3.31 -3.37
CA ALA A 74 9.78 2.61 -2.25
C ALA A 74 9.12 3.07 -0.96
N THR A 75 8.81 2.11 -0.10
CA THR A 75 8.18 2.34 1.20
C THR A 75 8.98 1.65 2.29
N HIS A 76 9.17 2.33 3.41
CA HIS A 76 9.77 1.79 4.62
C HIS A 76 8.84 2.00 5.80
N VAL A 77 8.58 0.93 6.54
CA VAL A 77 7.78 0.95 7.78
C VAL A 77 8.66 0.48 8.92
N ASP A 78 8.80 1.30 9.96
CA ASP A 78 9.58 1.02 11.15
C ASP A 78 8.65 0.85 12.35
N LEU A 79 8.66 -0.35 12.92
CA LEU A 79 7.85 -0.77 14.05
C LEU A 79 8.77 -1.12 15.22
N PRO A 80 8.25 -1.24 16.47
CA PRO A 80 9.07 -1.55 17.64
C PRO A 80 9.89 -2.84 17.52
N ASP A 81 9.34 -3.86 16.89
CA ASP A 81 9.96 -5.19 16.79
C ASP A 81 10.25 -5.61 15.34
N TYR A 82 9.67 -4.92 14.34
CA TYR A 82 9.72 -5.30 12.94
C TYR A 82 10.05 -4.14 12.02
N THR A 83 10.54 -4.45 10.83
CA THR A 83 10.58 -3.49 9.72
C THR A 83 9.99 -4.10 8.46
N LEU A 84 9.33 -3.28 7.64
CA LEU A 84 8.84 -3.68 6.33
C LEU A 84 9.41 -2.74 5.27
N ASP A 85 10.13 -3.30 4.31
CA ASP A 85 10.58 -2.62 3.11
C ASP A 85 9.76 -3.08 1.91
N VAL A 86 9.28 -2.15 1.12
CA VAL A 86 8.52 -2.43 -0.10
C VAL A 86 9.09 -1.64 -1.26
N VAL A 87 9.28 -2.31 -2.38
CA VAL A 87 9.57 -1.65 -3.66
C VAL A 87 8.58 -2.14 -4.70
N GLY A 88 8.13 -1.26 -5.58
CA GLY A 88 7.17 -1.65 -6.58
C GLY A 88 6.99 -0.63 -7.69
N ALA A 89 6.17 -1.02 -8.65
CA ALA A 89 5.79 -0.17 -9.78
C ALA A 89 4.39 -0.53 -10.26
N ALA A 90 3.73 0.44 -10.87
CA ALA A 90 2.47 0.24 -11.56
C ALA A 90 2.46 1.01 -12.88
N VAL A 91 1.77 0.45 -13.86
CA VAL A 91 1.55 1.08 -15.17
C VAL A 91 0.06 1.06 -15.46
N SER A 92 -0.47 2.18 -15.92
CA SER A 92 -1.86 2.30 -16.34
C SER A 92 -1.97 2.72 -17.81
N TYR A 93 -3.10 2.39 -18.40
CA TYR A 93 -3.43 2.78 -19.76
C TYR A 93 -4.84 3.36 -19.84
N GLY A 94 -4.93 4.54 -20.43
CA GLY A 94 -6.17 5.24 -20.72
C GLY A 94 -7.00 5.57 -19.51
N ASN A 95 -6.39 5.67 -18.31
CA ASN A 95 -7.07 5.80 -17.02
C ASN A 95 -8.17 4.73 -16.85
N ARG A 96 -7.91 3.52 -17.37
CA ARG A 96 -8.89 2.42 -17.41
C ARG A 96 -8.39 1.12 -16.81
N VAL A 97 -7.15 0.76 -17.06
CA VAL A 97 -6.52 -0.49 -16.60
C VAL A 97 -5.19 -0.16 -15.96
N GLU A 98 -4.89 -0.77 -14.83
CA GLU A 98 -3.61 -0.71 -14.12
C GLU A 98 -3.08 -2.13 -13.95
N VAL A 99 -1.79 -2.31 -14.16
CA VAL A 99 -1.03 -3.51 -13.78
C VAL A 99 0.04 -3.08 -12.80
N SER A 100 0.18 -3.80 -11.69
CA SER A 100 1.11 -3.45 -10.62
C SER A 100 1.96 -4.64 -10.19
N TYR A 101 3.11 -4.33 -9.63
CA TYR A 101 3.99 -5.27 -8.96
C TYR A 101 4.55 -4.63 -7.70
N ALA A 102 4.61 -5.41 -6.61
CA ALA A 102 5.33 -5.05 -5.40
C ALA A 102 6.10 -6.24 -4.86
N HIS A 103 7.30 -5.97 -4.37
CA HIS A 103 8.12 -6.89 -3.59
C HIS A 103 8.21 -6.35 -2.16
N GLN A 104 7.84 -7.18 -1.20
CA GLN A 104 7.87 -6.87 0.23
C GLN A 104 8.93 -7.70 0.92
N ARG A 105 9.68 -7.09 1.83
CA ARG A 105 10.60 -7.75 2.75
C ARG A 105 10.27 -7.34 4.17
N PHE A 106 9.86 -8.30 4.96
CA PHE A 106 9.48 -8.12 6.36
C PHE A 106 10.55 -8.73 7.25
N ASP A 107 11.28 -7.91 7.99
CA ASP A 107 12.29 -8.33 8.95
C ASP A 107 11.61 -8.75 10.26
N LEU A 108 11.93 -9.95 10.74
CA LEU A 108 11.31 -10.57 11.92
C LEU A 108 11.91 -10.07 13.24
N GLY A 109 12.97 -9.26 13.18
CA GLY A 109 13.53 -8.52 14.29
C GLY A 109 13.78 -9.36 15.55
N SER A 110 13.09 -8.99 16.63
CA SER A 110 13.27 -9.64 17.94
C SER A 110 12.76 -11.08 18.00
N LEU A 111 11.85 -11.50 17.11
CA LEU A 111 11.32 -12.87 17.07
C LEU A 111 12.39 -13.91 16.72
N VAL A 112 13.36 -13.56 15.87
CA VAL A 112 14.42 -14.47 15.45
C VAL A 112 15.15 -15.03 16.67
N SER A 113 15.57 -14.17 17.59
CA SER A 113 16.25 -14.57 18.80
C SER A 113 15.31 -15.21 19.83
N LYS A 114 14.07 -14.75 19.93
CA LYS A 114 13.08 -15.24 20.90
C LYS A 114 12.64 -16.67 20.63
N PHE A 115 12.48 -17.03 19.36
CA PHE A 115 12.00 -18.34 18.93
C PHE A 115 13.07 -19.20 18.22
N ASN A 116 14.29 -18.69 18.13
CA ASN A 116 15.40 -19.34 17.40
C ASN A 116 14.98 -19.71 15.97
N LEU A 117 14.39 -18.74 15.26
CA LEU A 117 13.86 -18.96 13.92
C LEU A 117 15.00 -19.24 12.92
N PRO A 118 14.77 -20.05 11.88
CA PRO A 118 15.76 -20.37 10.88
C PRO A 118 16.00 -19.24 9.87
N GLU A 119 15.08 -18.28 9.79
CA GLU A 119 15.06 -17.16 8.84
C GLU A 119 14.92 -15.86 9.64
N ASP A 120 15.53 -14.77 9.15
CA ASP A 120 15.48 -13.45 9.76
C ASP A 120 14.47 -12.50 9.10
N ASN A 121 13.98 -12.87 7.93
CA ASN A 121 13.00 -12.10 7.18
C ASN A 121 12.03 -13.00 6.41
N LEU A 122 10.89 -12.44 6.03
CA LEU A 122 9.90 -13.03 5.13
C LEU A 122 9.76 -12.14 3.91
N THR A 123 9.68 -12.74 2.73
CA THR A 123 9.50 -11.98 1.49
C THR A 123 8.23 -12.39 0.76
N GLN A 124 7.60 -11.44 0.07
CA GLN A 124 6.38 -11.66 -0.68
C GLN A 124 6.41 -10.88 -2.00
N ASP A 125 5.96 -11.54 -3.06
CA ASP A 125 5.73 -10.92 -4.37
C ASP A 125 4.23 -10.77 -4.63
N ILE A 126 3.82 -9.59 -5.11
CA ILE A 126 2.43 -9.25 -5.36
C ILE A 126 2.30 -8.75 -6.80
N PHE A 127 1.43 -9.39 -7.57
CA PHE A 127 1.06 -8.97 -8.93
C PHE A 127 -0.40 -8.55 -8.94
N GLY A 128 -0.68 -7.31 -9.30
CA GLY A 128 -2.01 -6.73 -9.32
C GLY A 128 -2.50 -6.36 -10.71
N VAL A 129 -3.81 -6.47 -10.90
CA VAL A 129 -4.54 -5.88 -12.03
C VAL A 129 -5.75 -5.16 -11.48
N LYS A 130 -5.91 -3.88 -11.80
CA LYS A 130 -7.07 -3.06 -11.42
C LYS A 130 -7.73 -2.45 -12.66
N VAL A 131 -9.05 -2.48 -12.70
CA VAL A 131 -9.85 -1.94 -13.80
C VAL A 131 -10.84 -0.92 -13.24
N ARG A 132 -10.83 0.29 -13.79
CA ARG A 132 -11.88 1.28 -13.56
C ARG A 132 -13.14 0.85 -14.32
N LEU A 133 -14.20 0.60 -13.60
CA LEU A 133 -15.45 0.11 -14.14
C LEU A 133 -16.30 1.27 -14.70
N PHE A 134 -16.57 2.27 -13.85
CA PHE A 134 -17.39 3.44 -14.19
C PHE A 134 -17.16 4.59 -13.21
N GLY A 135 -17.80 5.73 -13.46
CA GLY A 135 -17.75 6.93 -12.65
C GLY A 135 -16.44 7.71 -12.84
N ASP A 136 -16.34 8.82 -12.13
CA ASP A 136 -15.16 9.66 -12.11
C ASP A 136 -14.91 10.20 -10.70
N LEU A 137 -13.65 10.48 -10.39
CA LEU A 137 -13.26 10.98 -9.07
C LEU A 137 -13.85 12.36 -8.79
N ILE A 138 -13.99 13.22 -9.82
CA ILE A 138 -14.29 14.65 -9.69
C ILE A 138 -15.55 15.05 -10.46
N TYR A 139 -15.65 14.65 -11.74
CA TYR A 139 -16.56 15.28 -12.72
C TYR A 139 -17.88 14.54 -12.90
N ASP A 140 -17.99 13.29 -12.47
CA ASP A 140 -19.23 12.50 -12.58
C ASP A 140 -20.12 12.67 -11.33
N GLN A 141 -21.41 12.37 -11.46
CA GLN A 141 -22.33 12.24 -10.33
C GLN A 141 -22.05 10.95 -9.52
N LEU A 142 -21.56 9.90 -10.20
CA LEU A 142 -21.18 8.64 -9.57
C LEU A 142 -19.72 8.67 -9.11
N PRO A 143 -19.39 8.02 -7.98
CA PRO A 143 -18.01 7.85 -7.59
C PRO A 143 -17.26 7.05 -8.66
N GLN A 144 -15.95 7.23 -8.74
CA GLN A 144 -15.11 6.31 -9.49
C GLN A 144 -15.12 4.97 -8.79
N VAL A 145 -15.49 3.91 -9.52
CA VAL A 145 -15.50 2.53 -9.03
C VAL A 145 -14.49 1.71 -9.81
N SER A 146 -13.63 1.02 -9.08
CA SER A 146 -12.62 0.12 -9.65
C SER A 146 -12.71 -1.26 -8.97
N ALA A 147 -12.39 -2.30 -9.74
CA ALA A 147 -12.21 -3.64 -9.22
C ALA A 147 -10.80 -4.13 -9.52
N GLY A 148 -10.21 -4.89 -8.61
CA GLY A 148 -8.88 -5.44 -8.78
C GLY A 148 -8.77 -6.88 -8.31
N LEU A 149 -7.75 -7.53 -8.85
CA LEU A 149 -7.27 -8.85 -8.44
C LEU A 149 -5.78 -8.73 -8.11
N GLU A 150 -5.35 -9.40 -7.05
CA GLU A 150 -3.96 -9.49 -6.63
C GLU A 150 -3.59 -10.95 -6.45
N TYR A 151 -2.60 -11.41 -7.21
CA TYR A 151 -1.92 -12.67 -6.94
C TYR A 151 -0.74 -12.38 -6.02
N LYS A 152 -0.72 -13.05 -4.87
CA LYS A 152 0.31 -12.93 -3.85
C LYS A 152 1.02 -14.24 -3.65
N HIS A 153 2.34 -14.19 -3.58
CA HIS A 153 3.19 -15.35 -3.32
C HIS A 153 4.19 -15.03 -2.21
N GLN A 154 4.06 -15.74 -1.11
CA GLN A 154 4.98 -15.70 0.01
C GLN A 154 6.15 -16.64 -0.27
N ASN A 155 7.38 -16.13 -0.35
CA ASN A 155 8.54 -16.87 -0.85
C ASN A 155 9.18 -17.78 0.22
N ASP A 156 9.00 -17.45 1.52
CA ASP A 156 9.66 -18.09 2.67
C ASP A 156 8.62 -18.83 3.52
N PHE A 157 8.02 -19.89 2.95
CA PHE A 157 6.82 -20.52 3.53
C PHE A 157 7.08 -21.42 4.74
N LEU A 158 8.34 -21.62 5.15
CA LEU A 158 8.65 -22.49 6.28
C LEU A 158 8.01 -21.96 7.58
N ILE A 159 8.30 -20.71 7.96
CA ILE A 159 7.75 -20.10 9.17
C ILE A 159 6.21 -20.00 9.11
N PRO A 160 5.58 -19.49 8.04
CA PRO A 160 4.14 -19.48 7.89
C PRO A 160 3.49 -20.87 8.07
N SER A 161 4.11 -21.91 7.52
CA SER A 161 3.59 -23.29 7.64
C SER A 161 3.65 -23.81 9.09
N LEU A 162 4.69 -23.46 9.84
CA LEU A 162 4.86 -23.85 11.25
C LEU A 162 3.82 -23.21 12.15
N VAL A 163 3.39 -21.98 11.84
CA VAL A 163 2.35 -21.27 12.61
C VAL A 163 0.92 -21.60 12.13
N GLY A 164 0.76 -22.51 11.18
CA GLY A 164 -0.52 -23.07 10.79
C GLY A 164 -1.10 -22.59 9.46
N ALA A 165 -0.39 -21.75 8.71
CA ALA A 165 -0.81 -21.33 7.37
C ALA A 165 -0.89 -22.52 6.41
N LYS A 166 -1.87 -22.51 5.51
CA LYS A 166 -2.17 -23.64 4.61
C LYS A 166 -1.56 -23.51 3.23
N ARG A 167 -1.26 -22.29 2.78
CA ARG A 167 -0.76 -22.00 1.42
C ARG A 167 0.27 -20.88 1.44
N ASP A 168 1.19 -20.95 0.52
CA ASP A 168 2.19 -19.95 0.21
C ASP A 168 1.67 -18.88 -0.76
N SER A 169 0.58 -19.15 -1.47
CA SER A 169 0.06 -18.26 -2.50
C SER A 169 -1.47 -18.27 -2.55
N ASP A 170 -2.05 -17.12 -2.95
CA ASP A 170 -3.48 -17.02 -3.22
C ASP A 170 -3.78 -15.83 -4.15
N VAL A 171 -5.02 -15.79 -4.64
CA VAL A 171 -5.58 -14.66 -5.38
C VAL A 171 -6.62 -13.97 -4.51
N GLU A 172 -6.47 -12.68 -4.33
CA GLU A 172 -7.45 -11.82 -3.66
C GLU A 172 -8.21 -10.98 -4.68
N GLY A 173 -9.44 -10.64 -4.38
CA GLY A 173 -10.21 -9.71 -5.18
C GLY A 173 -10.73 -8.56 -4.33
N TYR A 174 -10.81 -7.37 -4.91
CA TYR A 174 -11.41 -6.22 -4.24
C TYR A 174 -12.23 -5.35 -5.20
N VAL A 175 -13.17 -4.61 -4.62
CA VAL A 175 -13.88 -3.51 -5.28
C VAL A 175 -13.79 -2.29 -4.40
N THR A 176 -13.46 -1.15 -4.98
CA THR A 176 -13.29 0.11 -4.25
C THR A 176 -13.95 1.25 -5.00
N ALA A 177 -14.45 2.24 -4.25
CA ALA A 177 -15.11 3.42 -4.77
C ALA A 177 -14.52 4.67 -4.12
N SER A 178 -14.06 5.62 -4.92
CA SER A 178 -13.51 6.90 -4.45
C SER A 178 -14.25 8.08 -5.03
N ARG A 179 -14.40 9.14 -4.23
CA ARG A 179 -14.98 10.40 -4.67
C ARG A 179 -14.31 11.60 -4.00
N LEU A 180 -14.08 12.64 -4.79
CA LEU A 180 -13.64 13.93 -4.31
C LEU A 180 -14.84 14.86 -4.15
N PHE A 181 -14.97 15.49 -2.99
CA PHE A 181 -15.97 16.50 -2.66
C PHE A 181 -15.28 17.85 -2.58
N MET A 182 -15.57 18.73 -3.53
CA MET A 182 -14.97 20.06 -3.55
C MET A 182 -15.53 20.95 -2.44
N GLY A 183 -14.64 21.58 -1.69
CA GLY A 183 -14.98 22.54 -0.64
C GLY A 183 -15.74 21.96 0.57
N ALA A 184 -15.81 20.62 0.71
CA ALA A 184 -16.66 19.96 1.70
C ALA A 184 -16.23 20.14 3.16
N ALA A 185 -14.95 20.41 3.42
CA ALA A 185 -14.42 20.65 4.77
C ALA A 185 -13.87 22.06 4.88
N PHE A 186 -14.66 23.00 5.39
CA PHE A 186 -14.26 24.40 5.59
C PHE A 186 -13.64 25.07 4.35
N GLY A 187 -14.12 24.70 3.14
CA GLY A 187 -13.60 25.17 1.86
C GLY A 187 -12.48 24.32 1.25
N TYR A 188 -11.97 23.33 1.97
CA TYR A 188 -10.99 22.37 1.46
C TYR A 188 -11.66 21.18 0.77
N ASN A 189 -10.95 20.58 -0.19
CA ASN A 189 -11.43 19.39 -0.87
C ASN A 189 -11.24 18.15 0.00
N VAL A 190 -12.21 17.23 -0.05
CA VAL A 190 -12.16 15.97 0.68
C VAL A 190 -12.29 14.83 -0.31
N VAL A 191 -11.36 13.89 -0.30
CA VAL A 191 -11.49 12.62 -1.00
C VAL A 191 -11.86 11.54 0.01
N VAL A 192 -12.81 10.68 -0.37
CA VAL A 192 -13.26 9.55 0.45
C VAL A 192 -13.15 8.29 -0.39
N ASN A 193 -12.70 7.21 0.22
CA ASN A 193 -12.62 5.88 -0.37
C ASN A 193 -13.34 4.86 0.52
N ALA A 194 -14.04 3.91 -0.10
CA ALA A 194 -14.62 2.76 0.57
C ALA A 194 -14.47 1.52 -0.30
N GLY A 195 -14.09 0.40 0.28
CA GLY A 195 -13.82 -0.84 -0.43
C GLY A 195 -14.25 -2.09 0.33
N LEU A 196 -14.38 -3.16 -0.42
CA LEU A 196 -14.56 -4.52 0.07
C LEU A 196 -13.52 -5.41 -0.58
N ARG A 197 -12.84 -6.21 0.24
CA ARG A 197 -11.84 -7.19 -0.20
C ARG A 197 -12.30 -8.60 0.15
N TYR A 198 -12.07 -9.54 -0.73
CA TYR A 198 -12.33 -10.96 -0.53
C TYR A 198 -11.00 -11.71 -0.40
N SER A 199 -10.62 -12.03 0.83
CA SER A 199 -9.28 -12.51 1.17
C SER A 199 -9.31 -13.56 2.28
N ARG A 200 -8.22 -14.31 2.40
CA ARG A 200 -7.82 -15.16 3.52
C ARG A 200 -6.33 -15.00 3.84
N ALA A 201 -5.73 -13.89 3.46
CA ALA A 201 -4.32 -13.60 3.73
C ALA A 201 -4.10 -13.34 5.21
N ASN A 202 -3.05 -13.93 5.77
CA ASN A 202 -2.59 -13.66 7.13
C ASN A 202 -1.50 -12.59 7.04
N GLU A 203 -1.60 -11.55 7.87
CA GLU A 203 -0.71 -10.38 7.82
C GLU A 203 -0.50 -9.90 6.38
N THR A 204 -1.63 -9.70 5.66
CA THR A 204 -1.66 -9.28 4.24
C THR A 204 -1.01 -10.26 3.25
N GLY A 205 -0.67 -11.48 3.70
CA GLY A 205 -0.04 -12.55 2.94
C GLY A 205 1.38 -12.89 3.40
N LEU A 206 2.02 -12.03 4.20
CA LEU A 206 3.36 -12.28 4.73
C LEU A 206 3.44 -13.53 5.63
N LEU A 207 2.36 -13.87 6.32
CA LEU A 207 2.22 -15.14 7.05
C LEU A 207 1.40 -16.20 6.28
N GLY A 208 1.44 -16.15 4.94
CA GLY A 208 0.74 -17.10 4.07
C GLY A 208 -0.78 -16.91 4.05
N PHE A 209 -1.51 -17.95 3.61
CA PHE A 209 -2.94 -17.84 3.29
C PHE A 209 -3.74 -18.97 3.90
N GLY A 210 -4.90 -18.63 4.49
CA GLY A 210 -5.71 -19.55 5.29
C GLY A 210 -4.99 -20.01 6.53
N GLY A 211 -5.65 -20.74 7.40
CA GLY A 211 -5.05 -21.17 8.65
C GLY A 211 -5.68 -22.44 9.22
N ASP A 212 -5.12 -22.90 10.32
CA ASP A 212 -5.59 -24.03 11.11
C ASP A 212 -6.94 -23.74 11.78
N ARG A 213 -7.20 -22.47 12.13
CA ARG A 213 -8.47 -22.01 12.70
C ARG A 213 -9.53 -21.79 11.62
N ARG A 214 -9.15 -21.18 10.48
CA ARG A 214 -10.06 -20.87 9.38
C ARG A 214 -9.32 -20.87 8.04
N ASP A 215 -9.83 -21.64 7.06
CA ASP A 215 -9.24 -21.70 5.71
C ASP A 215 -10.17 -21.13 4.62
N THR A 216 -11.24 -20.43 5.00
CA THR A 216 -12.17 -19.82 4.05
C THR A 216 -11.87 -18.34 3.90
N ARG A 217 -12.11 -17.79 2.69
CA ARG A 217 -12.03 -16.34 2.46
C ARG A 217 -13.15 -15.59 3.19
N SER A 218 -12.83 -14.39 3.63
CA SER A 218 -13.73 -13.43 4.27
C SER A 218 -13.92 -12.22 3.38
N VAL A 219 -15.09 -11.58 3.50
CA VAL A 219 -15.29 -10.22 2.99
C VAL A 219 -14.85 -9.24 4.06
N LEU A 220 -13.86 -8.43 3.75
CA LEU A 220 -13.21 -7.48 4.65
C LEU A 220 -13.52 -6.06 4.18
N LYS A 221 -13.60 -5.12 5.10
CA LYS A 221 -13.89 -3.72 4.82
C LYS A 221 -12.57 -2.93 4.77
N GLU A 222 -12.51 -2.05 3.80
CA GLU A 222 -11.42 -1.09 3.65
C GLU A 222 -12.03 0.31 3.49
N GLY A 223 -11.38 1.33 4.02
CA GLY A 223 -11.86 2.69 3.88
C GLY A 223 -10.77 3.72 4.15
N GLY A 224 -10.91 4.90 3.56
CA GLY A 224 -9.98 5.98 3.78
C GLY A 224 -10.60 7.33 3.44
N ALA A 225 -9.99 8.38 3.96
CA ALA A 225 -10.38 9.74 3.64
C ALA A 225 -9.17 10.67 3.75
N ALA A 226 -9.10 11.69 2.90
CA ALA A 226 -8.10 12.73 3.01
C ALA A 226 -8.67 14.13 2.71
N ILE A 227 -8.17 15.13 3.43
CA ILE A 227 -8.41 16.53 3.19
C ILE A 227 -7.22 17.08 2.39
N LEU A 228 -7.49 17.67 1.23
CA LEU A 228 -6.52 18.34 0.41
C LEU A 228 -6.55 19.84 0.75
N PHE A 229 -5.56 20.31 1.49
CA PHE A 229 -5.44 21.74 1.87
C PHE A 229 -5.10 22.63 0.67
N ASN A 230 -4.37 22.07 -0.28
CA ASN A 230 -4.02 22.67 -1.56
C ASN A 230 -3.60 21.55 -2.53
N PRO A 231 -3.21 21.83 -3.79
CA PRO A 231 -2.77 20.79 -4.72
C PRO A 231 -1.57 19.96 -4.27
N HIS A 232 -0.78 20.47 -3.31
CA HIS A 232 0.50 19.87 -2.90
C HIS A 232 0.46 19.16 -1.55
N TRP A 233 -0.58 19.36 -0.73
CA TRP A 233 -0.64 18.80 0.62
C TRP A 233 -1.98 18.16 0.92
N ALA A 234 -1.93 16.95 1.39
CA ALA A 234 -3.08 16.21 1.89
C ALA A 234 -2.79 15.65 3.29
N VAL A 235 -3.83 15.53 4.11
CA VAL A 235 -3.79 14.80 5.38
C VAL A 235 -4.96 13.85 5.40
N GLY A 236 -4.72 12.62 5.77
CA GLY A 236 -5.75 11.60 5.71
C GLY A 236 -5.52 10.43 6.64
N MET A 237 -6.36 9.44 6.48
CA MET A 237 -6.34 8.19 7.21
C MET A 237 -6.84 7.06 6.33
N ASP A 238 -6.30 5.87 6.54
CA ASP A 238 -6.80 4.62 5.99
C ASP A 238 -7.14 3.63 7.11
N TYR A 239 -8.04 2.70 6.79
CA TYR A 239 -8.44 1.59 7.63
C TYR A 239 -8.56 0.32 6.80
N ARG A 240 -8.07 -0.80 7.34
CA ARG A 240 -8.14 -2.13 6.72
C ARG A 240 -8.49 -3.18 7.75
N GLU A 241 -9.62 -3.85 7.56
CA GLU A 241 -10.02 -5.05 8.29
C GLU A 241 -9.18 -6.25 7.86
N LYS A 242 -8.78 -7.12 8.79
CA LYS A 242 -8.02 -8.34 8.53
C LYS A 242 -8.76 -9.59 9.00
N PRO A 243 -8.56 -10.76 8.35
CA PRO A 243 -9.18 -12.00 8.78
C PRO A 243 -8.32 -12.66 9.85
N ASP A 244 -8.94 -13.26 10.84
CA ASP A 244 -8.27 -14.01 11.91
C ASP A 244 -8.36 -15.52 11.60
N ASN A 245 -7.33 -16.08 10.97
CA ASN A 245 -7.30 -17.45 10.45
C ASN A 245 -6.37 -18.39 11.21
N LEU A 246 -5.40 -17.84 11.97
CA LEU A 246 -4.39 -18.62 12.69
C LEU A 246 -4.76 -18.75 14.15
N SER A 247 -4.50 -19.91 14.76
CA SER A 247 -4.61 -20.08 16.20
C SER A 247 -3.37 -19.59 16.95
N PHE A 248 -2.26 -19.42 16.24
CA PHE A 248 -0.98 -18.99 16.78
C PHE A 248 -1.01 -17.54 17.29
N ALA A 249 -1.66 -16.64 16.55
CA ALA A 249 -1.77 -15.22 16.88
C ALA A 249 -3.11 -14.67 16.40
N GLY A 250 -3.66 -13.71 17.15
CA GLY A 250 -4.77 -12.88 16.67
C GLY A 250 -4.30 -11.89 15.62
N GLU A 251 -5.20 -11.47 14.73
CA GLU A 251 -4.91 -10.41 13.79
C GLU A 251 -5.66 -9.13 14.18
N SER A 252 -4.93 -8.04 14.32
CA SER A 252 -5.52 -6.71 14.53
C SER A 252 -5.77 -6.02 13.21
N ASP A 253 -6.86 -5.26 13.13
CA ASP A 253 -7.11 -4.37 12.01
C ASP A 253 -6.06 -3.27 11.92
N TRP A 254 -5.72 -2.88 10.70
CA TRP A 254 -4.76 -1.83 10.45
C TRP A 254 -5.42 -0.48 10.24
N ALA A 255 -4.80 0.57 10.74
CA ALA A 255 -5.17 1.95 10.45
C ALA A 255 -3.91 2.81 10.39
N ASP A 256 -3.96 3.88 9.60
CA ASP A 256 -2.91 4.88 9.59
C ASP A 256 -3.47 6.31 9.62
N PHE A 257 -2.58 7.26 9.94
CA PHE A 257 -2.76 8.69 9.72
C PHE A 257 -1.59 9.20 8.90
N PHE A 258 -1.87 9.76 7.74
CA PHE A 258 -0.84 10.17 6.82
C PHE A 258 -0.85 11.66 6.47
N VAL A 259 0.32 12.16 6.11
CA VAL A 259 0.55 13.43 5.44
C VAL A 259 1.15 13.12 4.08
N GLY A 260 0.48 13.53 3.00
CA GLY A 260 0.97 13.44 1.64
C GLY A 260 1.50 14.78 1.15
N TRP A 261 2.69 14.78 0.57
CA TRP A 261 3.30 15.92 -0.10
C TRP A 261 3.53 15.62 -1.59
N PHE A 262 2.95 16.43 -2.44
CA PHE A 262 2.94 16.31 -3.91
C PHE A 262 3.56 17.58 -4.52
N PRO A 263 4.89 17.74 -4.54
CA PRO A 263 5.53 18.95 -5.07
C PRO A 263 5.19 19.20 -6.54
N ASN A 264 4.95 18.16 -7.29
CA ASN A 264 4.54 18.18 -8.70
C ASN A 264 3.86 16.85 -9.07
N LYS A 265 3.52 16.64 -10.35
CA LYS A 265 2.93 15.38 -10.84
C LYS A 265 3.90 14.20 -10.85
N HIS A 266 5.21 14.45 -10.77
CA HIS A 266 6.24 13.41 -10.92
C HIS A 266 6.72 12.85 -9.58
N VAL A 267 6.49 13.55 -8.48
CA VAL A 267 6.99 13.13 -7.16
C VAL A 267 5.88 13.22 -6.14
N SER A 268 5.74 12.19 -5.33
CA SER A 268 4.93 12.21 -4.11
C SER A 268 5.70 11.58 -2.95
N VAL A 269 5.49 12.14 -1.77
CA VAL A 269 6.05 11.64 -0.51
C VAL A 269 4.91 11.50 0.48
N VAL A 270 4.80 10.34 1.12
CA VAL A 270 3.82 10.08 2.16
C VAL A 270 4.54 9.69 3.44
N LEU A 271 4.26 10.43 4.50
CA LEU A 271 4.66 10.11 5.87
C LEU A 271 3.42 9.73 6.65
N ALA A 272 3.42 8.58 7.32
CA ALA A 272 2.29 8.15 8.12
C ALA A 272 2.72 7.60 9.49
N TYR A 273 1.78 7.63 10.42
CA TYR A 273 1.83 6.84 11.65
C TYR A 273 0.89 5.66 11.48
N ALA A 274 1.46 4.46 11.38
CA ALA A 274 0.74 3.22 11.19
C ALA A 274 0.42 2.58 12.55
N ARG A 275 -0.85 2.22 12.75
CA ARG A 275 -1.35 1.43 13.88
C ARG A 275 -1.68 0.04 13.38
N LEU A 276 -0.78 -0.90 13.61
CA LEU A 276 -0.91 -2.28 13.11
C LEU A 276 -1.35 -3.26 14.20
N GLY A 277 -1.34 -2.83 15.47
CA GLY A 277 -1.84 -3.61 16.59
C GLY A 277 -0.96 -4.80 16.94
N GLU A 278 -1.54 -6.00 17.00
CA GLU A 278 -0.81 -7.26 17.21
C GLU A 278 -0.32 -7.79 15.86
N ILE A 279 0.97 -8.13 15.78
CA ILE A 279 1.58 -8.84 14.66
C ILE A 279 2.33 -10.04 15.24
N ALA A 280 1.99 -11.26 14.79
CA ALA A 280 2.68 -12.49 15.15
C ALA A 280 2.99 -12.61 16.66
N THR A 281 1.98 -12.41 17.52
CA THR A 281 2.05 -12.48 19.01
C THR A 281 2.73 -11.31 19.73
N LEU A 282 3.15 -10.28 19.01
CA LEU A 282 3.68 -9.07 19.63
C LEU A 282 2.67 -7.92 19.52
N ASP A 283 2.24 -7.42 20.67
CA ASP A 283 1.31 -6.30 20.78
C ASP A 283 1.95 -4.94 20.46
N ASN A 284 1.10 -3.95 20.19
CA ASN A 284 1.49 -2.54 20.06
C ASN A 284 2.48 -2.27 18.94
N GLN A 285 2.39 -3.00 17.82
CA GLN A 285 3.18 -2.78 16.64
C GLN A 285 2.68 -1.54 15.89
N ASN A 286 3.02 -0.37 16.43
CA ASN A 286 2.67 0.92 15.85
C ASN A 286 3.95 1.70 15.56
N GLY A 287 4.05 2.31 14.40
CA GLY A 287 5.29 2.97 14.00
C GLY A 287 5.15 3.94 12.85
N THR A 288 6.27 4.26 12.25
CA THR A 288 6.36 5.22 11.16
C THR A 288 6.39 4.53 9.81
N TYR A 289 5.69 5.12 8.86
CA TYR A 289 5.65 4.73 7.45
C TYR A 289 6.16 5.90 6.62
N LEU A 290 7.10 5.66 5.75
CA LEU A 290 7.61 6.62 4.77
C LEU A 290 7.58 5.99 3.38
N SER A 291 6.90 6.63 2.45
CA SER A 291 6.86 6.24 1.03
C SER A 291 7.29 7.38 0.14
N VAL A 292 8.10 7.07 -0.86
CA VAL A 292 8.51 7.98 -1.93
C VAL A 292 8.15 7.35 -3.26
N GLN A 293 7.49 8.12 -4.12
CA GLN A 293 7.00 7.67 -5.41
C GLN A 293 7.44 8.65 -6.50
N GLY A 294 7.89 8.09 -7.63
CA GLY A 294 8.06 8.80 -8.89
C GLY A 294 6.95 8.41 -9.87
N SER A 295 6.33 9.38 -10.56
CA SER A 295 5.22 9.17 -11.49
C SER A 295 5.43 9.86 -12.83
N PHE A 296 4.77 9.34 -13.87
CA PHE A 296 4.74 9.93 -15.24
C PHE A 296 3.35 9.79 -15.87
#